data_75f8e754f998f058c0bc2e196eed5e25
#
_entry.id   75f8e754f998f058c0bc2e196eed5e25
#
_cell.length_a   1.000
_cell.length_b   1.000
_cell.length_c   1.000
_cell.angle_alpha   90.00
_cell.angle_beta   90.00
_cell.angle_gamma   90.00
#
_symmetry.space_group_name_H-M   'P 1'
#
loop_
_entity.id
_entity.type
_entity.pdbx_description
1 polymer ?
#
loop_
_entity_poly.entity_id
_entity_poly.type
_entity_poly.pdbx_seq_one_letter_code
_entity_poly.pdbx_strand_id
1 'polypeptide(L)'
;MSERPAEAVLWDFLRGATMTRALGVAVDLGIPERLAAGPQSVHDLARETAVDADALHRLLRALASDGVFAEEEPGVFRNSTTSETLRAEGWHDFAHLFGDLFFRAVADLDRAVHSGRATFADSFGSDFWSWLAAHADERASFDRAMAGGKDRTADRLADLDWHDDEVVVDVGGGSGALLVELLRRRPMLRGIVFDLPETVRDESMLGDRIQFEAAASSSGCPRGTRTFCRRFCMTGTTRTRWRFSGGSARRRHHTRGCS
;
A
#
# COMPACT_ATOMS: atom_id res chain seq x y z
N MET A 1 -12.20 28.77 3.63
CA MET A 1 -11.12 28.00 2.97
C MET A 1 -11.02 28.56 1.57
N SER A 2 -9.88 29.20 1.21
CA SER A 2 -9.66 29.72 -0.15
C SER A 2 -9.61 28.54 -1.11
N GLU A 3 -10.39 28.58 -2.15
CA GLU A 3 -10.42 27.58 -3.22
C GLU A 3 -9.06 27.61 -3.96
N ARG A 4 -8.41 26.46 -4.15
CA ARG A 4 -7.14 26.38 -4.87
C ARG A 4 -7.35 26.78 -6.32
N PRO A 5 -6.45 27.59 -6.93
CA PRO A 5 -6.56 27.93 -8.35
C PRO A 5 -6.60 26.69 -9.26
N ALA A 6 -7.44 26.69 -10.28
CA ALA A 6 -7.62 25.55 -11.18
C ALA A 6 -6.31 25.12 -11.85
N GLU A 7 -5.48 26.08 -12.25
CA GLU A 7 -4.18 25.84 -12.87
C GLU A 7 -3.22 25.12 -11.91
N ALA A 8 -3.25 25.46 -10.62
CA ALA A 8 -2.42 24.77 -9.61
C ALA A 8 -2.81 23.29 -9.48
N VAL A 9 -4.13 22.99 -9.56
CA VAL A 9 -4.61 21.61 -9.56
C VAL A 9 -4.12 20.85 -10.79
N LEU A 10 -4.19 21.46 -11.98
CA LEU A 10 -3.68 20.84 -13.22
C LEU A 10 -2.17 20.60 -13.15
N TRP A 11 -1.39 21.57 -12.66
CA TRP A 11 0.06 21.41 -12.51
C TRP A 11 0.44 20.26 -11.56
N ASP A 12 -0.31 20.05 -10.49
CA ASP A 12 -0.06 18.90 -9.59
C ASP A 12 -0.23 17.57 -10.33
N PHE A 13 -1.26 17.43 -11.17
CA PHE A 13 -1.42 16.22 -11.98
C PHE A 13 -0.33 16.05 -13.03
N LEU A 14 0.02 17.12 -13.76
CA LEU A 14 1.02 17.08 -14.82
C LEU A 14 2.42 16.70 -14.30
N ARG A 15 2.81 17.21 -13.13
CA ARG A 15 4.10 16.91 -12.51
C ARG A 15 4.07 15.62 -11.67
N GLY A 16 2.88 15.16 -11.26
CA GLY A 16 2.71 14.06 -10.32
C GLY A 16 3.39 12.77 -10.78
N ALA A 17 3.28 12.41 -12.05
CA ALA A 17 3.93 11.23 -12.61
C ALA A 17 5.46 11.29 -12.45
N THR A 18 6.08 12.44 -12.78
CA THR A 18 7.54 12.65 -12.64
C THR A 18 7.95 12.57 -11.16
N MET A 19 7.19 13.21 -10.27
CA MET A 19 7.50 13.22 -8.84
C MET A 19 7.34 11.84 -8.21
N THR A 20 6.35 11.05 -8.63
CA THR A 20 6.17 9.67 -8.20
C THR A 20 7.36 8.81 -8.63
N ARG A 21 7.82 8.94 -9.88
CA ARG A 21 9.01 8.23 -10.35
C ARG A 21 10.27 8.66 -9.63
N ALA A 22 10.47 9.97 -9.40
CA ALA A 22 11.61 10.51 -8.66
C ALA A 22 11.67 9.97 -7.23
N LEU A 23 10.51 9.88 -6.55
CA LEU A 23 10.40 9.30 -5.22
C LEU A 23 10.82 7.83 -5.22
N GLY A 24 10.31 7.03 -6.18
CA GLY A 24 10.72 5.62 -6.33
C GLY A 24 12.23 5.49 -6.53
N VAL A 25 12.82 6.26 -7.43
CA VAL A 25 14.28 6.25 -7.64
C VAL A 25 15.04 6.58 -6.36
N ALA A 26 14.59 7.58 -5.59
CA ALA A 26 15.26 7.96 -4.35
C ALA A 26 15.23 6.84 -3.29
N VAL A 27 14.11 6.11 -3.16
CA VAL A 27 14.03 4.98 -2.21
C VAL A 27 14.81 3.78 -2.72
N ASP A 28 14.78 3.47 -4.03
CA ASP A 28 15.55 2.37 -4.63
C ASP A 28 17.07 2.58 -4.47
N LEU A 29 17.52 3.83 -4.46
CA LEU A 29 18.90 4.20 -4.16
C LEU A 29 19.20 4.21 -2.64
N GLY A 30 18.23 3.98 -1.78
CA GLY A 30 18.37 4.00 -0.32
C GLY A 30 18.75 5.38 0.24
N ILE A 31 18.31 6.47 -0.39
CA ILE A 31 18.65 7.84 0.05
C ILE A 31 18.13 8.14 1.46
N PRO A 32 16.86 7.80 1.82
CA PRO A 32 16.37 8.03 3.17
C PRO A 32 17.22 7.34 4.25
N GLU A 33 17.68 6.12 4.01
CA GLU A 33 18.50 5.34 4.92
C GLU A 33 19.89 5.91 5.07
N ARG A 34 20.51 6.39 3.98
CA ARG A 34 21.84 7.01 3.99
C ARG A 34 21.85 8.32 4.78
N LEU A 35 20.78 9.08 4.67
CA LEU A 35 20.59 10.34 5.40
C LEU A 35 20.15 10.15 6.87
N ALA A 36 20.01 8.90 7.35
CA ALA A 36 19.56 8.62 8.71
C ALA A 36 20.52 9.12 9.79
N ALA A 37 21.83 9.12 9.50
CA ALA A 37 22.86 9.56 10.43
C ALA A 37 23.08 11.09 10.43
N GLY A 38 22.47 11.80 9.50
CA GLY A 38 22.60 13.27 9.36
C GLY A 38 22.75 13.73 7.93
N PRO A 39 22.99 15.04 7.73
CA PRO A 39 23.18 15.62 6.40
C PRO A 39 24.38 15.01 5.66
N GLN A 40 24.23 14.82 4.34
CA GLN A 40 25.33 14.37 3.46
C GLN A 40 25.38 15.19 2.17
N SER A 41 26.58 15.32 1.61
CA SER A 41 26.75 15.95 0.31
C SER A 41 26.22 15.05 -0.80
N VAL A 42 25.65 15.66 -1.84
CA VAL A 42 25.20 14.91 -3.03
C VAL A 42 26.33 14.14 -3.71
N HIS A 43 27.58 14.63 -3.63
CA HIS A 43 28.74 13.92 -4.17
C HIS A 43 29.04 12.64 -3.41
N ASP A 44 28.89 12.63 -2.07
CA ASP A 44 29.07 11.43 -1.26
C ASP A 44 27.95 10.43 -1.54
N LEU A 45 26.71 10.89 -1.55
CA LEU A 45 25.54 10.06 -1.91
C LEU A 45 25.69 9.44 -3.30
N ALA A 46 26.11 10.23 -4.29
CA ALA A 46 26.32 9.75 -5.66
C ALA A 46 27.42 8.70 -5.76
N ARG A 47 28.53 8.90 -5.03
CA ARG A 47 29.61 7.92 -4.95
C ARG A 47 29.15 6.61 -4.31
N GLU A 48 28.39 6.68 -3.21
CA GLU A 48 27.88 5.51 -2.51
C GLU A 48 26.83 4.72 -3.30
N THR A 49 26.05 5.41 -4.13
CA THR A 49 24.99 4.80 -4.95
C THR A 49 25.42 4.53 -6.39
N ALA A 50 26.67 4.88 -6.73
CA ALA A 50 27.24 4.71 -8.07
C ALA A 50 26.43 5.39 -9.18
N VAL A 51 25.91 6.59 -8.92
CA VAL A 51 25.14 7.40 -9.89
C VAL A 51 25.83 8.73 -10.20
N ASP A 52 25.35 9.42 -11.24
CA ASP A 52 25.81 10.77 -11.59
C ASP A 52 25.37 11.81 -10.54
N ALA A 53 26.33 12.59 -10.03
CA ALA A 53 26.08 13.53 -8.96
C ALA A 53 25.16 14.68 -9.37
N ASP A 54 25.31 15.19 -10.62
CA ASP A 54 24.47 16.29 -11.12
C ASP A 54 23.04 15.84 -11.36
N ALA A 55 22.85 14.60 -11.85
CA ALA A 55 21.53 14.01 -12.01
C ALA A 55 20.86 13.78 -10.65
N LEU A 56 21.59 13.21 -9.67
CA LEU A 56 21.09 13.01 -8.31
C LEU A 56 20.73 14.34 -7.65
N HIS A 57 21.57 15.38 -7.83
CA HIS A 57 21.28 16.72 -7.28
C HIS A 57 19.96 17.28 -7.80
N ARG A 58 19.73 17.22 -9.13
CA ARG A 58 18.47 17.67 -9.71
C ARG A 58 17.27 16.91 -9.18
N LEU A 59 17.40 15.57 -9.03
CA LEU A 59 16.35 14.72 -8.48
C LEU A 59 16.03 15.09 -7.04
N LEU A 60 17.05 15.20 -6.16
CA LEU A 60 16.85 15.51 -4.76
C LEU A 60 16.31 16.94 -4.56
N ARG A 61 16.74 17.91 -5.35
CA ARG A 61 16.18 19.28 -5.32
C ARG A 61 14.71 19.31 -5.74
N ALA A 62 14.32 18.53 -6.75
CA ALA A 62 12.93 18.42 -7.13
C ALA A 62 12.07 17.85 -5.98
N LEU A 63 12.54 16.81 -5.32
CA LEU A 63 11.88 16.23 -4.14
C LEU A 63 11.89 17.17 -2.93
N ALA A 64 12.97 17.93 -2.72
CA ALA A 64 13.08 18.92 -1.65
C ALA A 64 12.11 20.09 -1.85
N SER A 65 11.82 20.49 -3.11
CA SER A 65 10.83 21.54 -3.41
C SER A 65 9.40 21.16 -2.95
N ASP A 66 9.12 19.87 -2.79
CA ASP A 66 7.86 19.34 -2.26
C ASP A 66 7.97 18.88 -0.79
N GLY A 67 9.10 19.20 -0.13
CA GLY A 67 9.30 18.91 1.29
C GLY A 67 9.61 17.45 1.60
N VAL A 68 9.96 16.62 0.58
CA VAL A 68 10.35 15.22 0.82
C VAL A 68 11.74 15.15 1.47
N PHE A 69 12.70 15.94 1.00
CA PHE A 69 14.01 16.13 1.64
C PHE A 69 14.20 17.61 1.98
N ALA A 70 15.26 17.92 2.71
CA ALA A 70 15.67 19.30 2.95
C ALA A 70 17.11 19.49 2.44
N GLU A 71 17.32 20.53 1.63
CA GLU A 71 18.64 21.01 1.23
C GLU A 71 19.04 22.10 2.24
N GLU A 72 20.03 21.83 3.13
CA GLU A 72 20.48 22.79 4.17
C GLU A 72 21.46 23.79 3.62
N GLU A 73 22.38 23.32 2.80
CA GLU A 73 23.35 24.10 2.03
C GLU A 73 23.35 23.59 0.59
N PRO A 74 23.79 24.38 -0.40
CA PRO A 74 23.81 23.94 -1.79
C PRO A 74 24.48 22.56 -1.96
N GLY A 75 23.71 21.56 -2.37
CA GLY A 75 24.18 20.19 -2.55
C GLY A 75 24.34 19.35 -1.27
N VAL A 76 23.91 19.84 -0.10
CA VAL A 76 23.90 19.07 1.16
C VAL A 76 22.47 18.78 1.58
N PHE A 77 22.10 17.52 1.62
CA PHE A 77 20.74 17.07 1.89
C PHE A 77 20.63 16.36 3.24
N ARG A 78 19.48 16.47 3.86
CA ARG A 78 19.06 15.67 5.02
C ARG A 78 17.63 15.18 4.87
N ASN A 79 17.26 14.23 5.71
CA ASN A 79 15.88 13.84 5.84
C ASN A 79 15.01 14.98 6.38
N SER A 80 13.80 15.09 5.84
CA SER A 80 12.66 15.80 6.44
C SER A 80 11.78 14.81 7.20
N THR A 81 10.75 15.30 7.89
CA THR A 81 9.71 14.44 8.48
C THR A 81 9.05 13.52 7.43
N THR A 82 8.92 14.00 6.19
CA THR A 82 8.33 13.23 5.09
C THR A 82 9.24 12.07 4.69
N SER A 83 10.54 12.32 4.45
CA SER A 83 11.47 11.25 4.07
C SER A 83 11.79 10.30 5.23
N GLU A 84 11.74 10.74 6.48
CA GLU A 84 11.80 9.83 7.62
C GLU A 84 10.63 8.84 7.62
N THR A 85 9.44 9.25 7.16
CA THR A 85 8.29 8.35 7.00
C THR A 85 8.55 7.25 5.97
N LEU A 86 9.35 7.51 4.93
CA LEU A 86 9.72 6.50 3.93
C LEU A 86 10.55 5.35 4.52
N ARG A 87 11.25 5.58 5.63
CA ARG A 87 12.01 4.55 6.35
C ARG A 87 11.12 3.65 7.22
N ALA A 88 9.86 4.06 7.45
CA ALA A 88 8.91 3.24 8.19
C ALA A 88 8.38 2.10 7.31
N GLU A 89 8.07 0.98 7.99
CA GLU A 89 7.57 -0.23 7.35
C GLU A 89 6.41 0.04 6.37
N GLY A 90 6.53 -0.48 5.18
CA GLY A 90 5.55 -0.40 4.10
C GLY A 90 5.61 0.89 3.28
N TRP A 91 6.11 2.02 3.79
CA TRP A 91 6.18 3.27 3.02
C TRP A 91 7.29 3.25 1.96
N HIS A 92 8.44 2.67 2.29
CA HIS A 92 9.50 2.41 1.30
C HIS A 92 8.95 1.57 0.16
N ASP A 93 8.29 0.45 0.50
CA ASP A 93 7.74 -0.47 -0.49
C ASP A 93 6.62 0.16 -1.32
N PHE A 94 5.77 1.01 -0.74
CA PHE A 94 4.80 1.79 -1.51
C PHE A 94 5.50 2.72 -2.51
N ALA A 95 6.53 3.46 -2.08
CA ALA A 95 7.25 4.37 -2.98
C ALA A 95 7.95 3.60 -4.11
N HIS A 96 8.56 2.45 -3.81
CA HIS A 96 9.14 1.54 -4.79
C HIS A 96 8.09 1.07 -5.82
N LEU A 97 7.00 0.46 -5.36
CA LEU A 97 5.96 -0.10 -6.23
C LEU A 97 5.27 0.98 -7.09
N PHE A 98 4.91 2.12 -6.49
CA PHE A 98 4.30 3.22 -7.25
C PHE A 98 5.28 3.91 -8.20
N GLY A 99 6.55 3.98 -7.80
CA GLY A 99 7.60 4.59 -8.61
C GLY A 99 8.08 3.71 -9.78
N ASP A 100 7.90 2.41 -9.74
CA ASP A 100 8.30 1.52 -10.85
C ASP A 100 7.15 0.66 -11.39
N LEU A 101 6.74 -0.38 -10.67
CA LEU A 101 5.78 -1.38 -11.18
C LEU A 101 4.45 -0.75 -11.61
N PHE A 102 3.82 0.00 -10.71
CA PHE A 102 2.54 0.64 -11.01
C PHE A 102 2.69 1.81 -11.96
N PHE A 103 3.82 2.55 -11.91
CA PHE A 103 4.12 3.60 -12.88
C PHE A 103 4.14 3.05 -14.31
N ARG A 104 4.80 1.92 -14.52
CA ARG A 104 4.82 1.24 -15.84
C ARG A 104 3.45 0.68 -16.22
N ALA A 105 2.72 0.10 -15.25
CA ALA A 105 1.41 -0.47 -15.49
C ALA A 105 0.36 0.57 -15.93
N VAL A 106 0.46 1.83 -15.48
CA VAL A 106 -0.48 2.89 -15.88
C VAL A 106 -0.11 3.59 -17.19
N ALA A 107 1.02 3.26 -17.80
CA ALA A 107 1.42 3.83 -19.09
C ALA A 107 0.39 3.58 -20.21
N ASP A 108 -0.29 2.44 -20.18
CA ASP A 108 -1.32 2.03 -21.15
C ASP A 108 -2.76 2.28 -20.63
N LEU A 109 -2.95 3.28 -19.75
CA LEU A 109 -4.27 3.57 -19.14
C LEU A 109 -5.33 3.94 -20.20
N ASP A 110 -4.95 4.60 -21.27
CA ASP A 110 -5.81 4.93 -22.40
C ASP A 110 -6.40 3.65 -23.05
N ARG A 111 -5.58 2.61 -23.24
CA ARG A 111 -6.01 1.32 -23.76
C ARG A 111 -6.99 0.63 -22.79
N ALA A 112 -6.74 0.73 -21.47
CA ALA A 112 -7.66 0.20 -20.49
C ALA A 112 -9.02 0.90 -20.54
N VAL A 113 -9.04 2.23 -20.68
CA VAL A 113 -10.27 3.03 -20.81
C VAL A 113 -11.05 2.67 -22.07
N HIS A 114 -10.36 2.52 -23.22
CA HIS A 114 -11.01 2.16 -24.47
C HIS A 114 -11.57 0.74 -24.51
N SER A 115 -10.86 -0.20 -23.91
CA SER A 115 -11.24 -1.63 -23.95
C SER A 115 -12.14 -2.08 -22.82
N GLY A 116 -12.21 -1.31 -21.72
CA GLY A 116 -12.88 -1.72 -20.49
C GLY A 116 -12.18 -2.90 -19.76
N ARG A 117 -10.93 -3.22 -20.14
CA ARG A 117 -10.14 -4.33 -19.59
C ARG A 117 -8.85 -3.84 -18.95
N ALA A 118 -8.36 -4.59 -17.95
CA ALA A 118 -7.03 -4.35 -17.41
C ALA A 118 -5.95 -4.65 -18.47
N THR A 119 -4.94 -3.77 -18.55
CA THR A 119 -3.85 -3.84 -19.54
C THR A 119 -2.53 -4.34 -18.95
N PHE A 120 -2.50 -4.70 -17.67
CA PHE A 120 -1.29 -5.17 -17.02
C PHE A 120 -0.66 -6.35 -17.76
N ALA A 121 -1.47 -7.33 -18.16
CA ALA A 121 -0.98 -8.51 -18.89
C ALA A 121 -0.36 -8.15 -20.26
N ASP A 122 -0.84 -7.10 -20.91
CA ASP A 122 -0.31 -6.64 -22.21
C ASP A 122 1.12 -6.11 -22.06
N SER A 123 1.44 -5.47 -20.92
CA SER A 123 2.76 -4.87 -20.65
C SER A 123 3.72 -5.82 -19.95
N PHE A 124 3.22 -6.79 -19.16
CA PHE A 124 4.03 -7.66 -18.30
C PHE A 124 3.95 -9.15 -18.67
N GLY A 125 3.14 -9.52 -19.66
CA GLY A 125 3.05 -10.90 -20.19
C GLY A 125 2.13 -11.83 -19.41
N SER A 126 1.65 -11.44 -18.22
CA SER A 126 0.69 -12.19 -17.42
C SER A 126 -0.14 -11.24 -16.55
N ASP A 127 -1.24 -11.72 -15.98
CA ASP A 127 -2.02 -10.94 -15.02
C ASP A 127 -1.18 -10.59 -13.76
N PHE A 128 -1.62 -9.57 -13.03
CA PHE A 128 -0.89 -9.02 -11.90
C PHE A 128 -0.49 -10.05 -10.83
N TRP A 129 -1.40 -10.96 -10.48
CA TRP A 129 -1.15 -11.92 -9.41
C TRP A 129 -0.20 -13.02 -9.85
N SER A 130 -0.37 -13.53 -11.08
CA SER A 130 0.55 -14.49 -11.70
C SER A 130 1.94 -13.89 -11.87
N TRP A 131 2.01 -12.60 -12.25
CA TRP A 131 3.28 -11.90 -12.37
C TRP A 131 3.99 -11.77 -11.01
N LEU A 132 3.29 -11.33 -9.97
CA LEU A 132 3.84 -11.25 -8.61
C LEU A 132 4.29 -12.63 -8.09
N ALA A 133 3.56 -13.71 -8.39
CA ALA A 133 3.96 -15.06 -7.99
C ALA A 133 5.28 -15.50 -8.62
N ALA A 134 5.60 -14.99 -9.83
CA ALA A 134 6.84 -15.26 -10.54
C ALA A 134 8.01 -14.32 -10.14
N HIS A 135 7.73 -13.22 -9.42
CA HIS A 135 8.72 -12.19 -9.07
C HIS A 135 8.77 -12.04 -7.53
N ALA A 136 9.59 -12.87 -6.88
CA ALA A 136 9.59 -13.02 -5.42
C ALA A 136 9.92 -11.71 -4.67
N ASP A 137 10.84 -10.90 -5.19
CA ASP A 137 11.25 -9.63 -4.56
C ASP A 137 10.13 -8.60 -4.61
N GLU A 138 9.48 -8.46 -5.77
CA GLU A 138 8.32 -7.58 -5.95
C GLU A 138 7.12 -8.05 -5.12
N ARG A 139 6.94 -9.36 -5.03
CA ARG A 139 5.92 -9.94 -4.15
C ARG A 139 6.18 -9.60 -2.69
N ALA A 140 7.43 -9.70 -2.24
CA ALA A 140 7.79 -9.35 -0.87
C ALA A 140 7.57 -7.85 -0.60
N SER A 141 7.96 -6.96 -1.54
CA SER A 141 7.67 -5.53 -1.45
C SER A 141 6.16 -5.26 -1.40
N PHE A 142 5.38 -5.92 -2.25
CA PHE A 142 3.92 -5.79 -2.24
C PHE A 142 3.32 -6.21 -0.89
N ASP A 143 3.75 -7.35 -0.35
CA ASP A 143 3.25 -7.86 0.93
C ASP A 143 3.61 -6.90 2.09
N ARG A 144 4.85 -6.35 2.14
CA ARG A 144 5.26 -5.34 3.14
C ARG A 144 4.48 -4.04 2.99
N ALA A 145 4.31 -3.54 1.75
CA ALA A 145 3.48 -2.36 1.49
C ALA A 145 2.04 -2.56 2.00
N MET A 146 1.45 -3.72 1.70
CA MET A 146 0.09 -4.05 2.15
C MET A 146 0.00 -4.29 3.66
N ALA A 147 1.07 -4.73 4.32
CA ALA A 147 1.14 -4.87 5.77
C ALA A 147 1.22 -3.51 6.47
N GLY A 148 1.82 -2.51 5.85
CA GLY A 148 1.98 -1.17 6.41
C GLY A 148 0.66 -0.53 6.84
N GLY A 149 0.66 0.13 8.01
CA GLY A 149 -0.52 0.81 8.57
C GLY A 149 -1.64 -0.12 9.08
N LYS A 150 -1.39 -1.43 9.18
CA LYS A 150 -2.35 -2.39 9.75
C LYS A 150 -2.64 -2.08 11.21
N ASP A 151 -1.64 -1.60 11.98
CA ASP A 151 -1.82 -1.20 13.37
C ASP A 151 -2.94 -0.19 13.54
N ARG A 152 -2.95 0.92 12.79
CA ARG A 152 -4.01 1.94 12.87
C ARG A 152 -5.37 1.41 12.45
N THR A 153 -5.41 0.49 11.52
CA THR A 153 -6.67 -0.16 11.12
C THR A 153 -7.15 -1.09 12.24
N ALA A 154 -6.25 -1.87 12.82
CA ALA A 154 -6.55 -2.75 13.95
C ALA A 154 -7.01 -1.97 15.20
N ASP A 155 -6.41 -0.79 15.50
CA ASP A 155 -6.87 0.09 16.57
C ASP A 155 -8.33 0.49 16.37
N ARG A 156 -8.67 1.02 15.18
CA ARG A 156 -10.05 1.41 14.87
C ARG A 156 -11.02 0.24 14.91
N LEU A 157 -10.57 -0.95 14.51
CA LEU A 157 -11.37 -2.17 14.58
C LEU A 157 -11.56 -2.62 16.03
N ALA A 158 -10.51 -2.52 16.85
CA ALA A 158 -10.56 -2.90 18.25
C ALA A 158 -11.55 -2.00 19.04
N ASP A 159 -11.76 -0.75 18.63
CA ASP A 159 -12.71 0.18 19.26
C ASP A 159 -14.18 -0.14 18.96
N LEU A 160 -14.46 -1.07 18.04
CA LEU A 160 -15.84 -1.48 17.78
C LEU A 160 -16.40 -2.31 18.94
N ASP A 161 -17.73 -2.32 19.03
CA ASP A 161 -18.46 -3.15 19.99
C ASP A 161 -18.39 -4.63 19.53
N TRP A 162 -17.54 -5.41 20.20
CA TRP A 162 -17.31 -6.82 19.96
C TRP A 162 -17.97 -7.64 21.08
N HIS A 163 -18.64 -8.72 20.68
CA HIS A 163 -19.07 -9.74 21.62
C HIS A 163 -17.95 -10.79 21.78
N ASP A 164 -17.89 -11.44 22.94
CA ASP A 164 -16.97 -12.55 23.15
C ASP A 164 -17.28 -13.69 22.16
N ASP A 165 -16.24 -14.39 21.71
CA ASP A 165 -16.33 -15.49 20.72
C ASP A 165 -16.76 -15.11 19.30
N GLU A 166 -16.79 -13.84 18.92
CA GLU A 166 -17.04 -13.48 17.52
C GLU A 166 -15.90 -13.96 16.59
N VAL A 167 -16.30 -14.40 15.41
CA VAL A 167 -15.38 -14.80 14.33
C VAL A 167 -15.29 -13.68 13.29
N VAL A 168 -14.10 -13.17 13.10
CA VAL A 168 -13.80 -12.10 12.12
C VAL A 168 -13.27 -12.73 10.85
N VAL A 169 -13.93 -12.48 9.72
CA VAL A 169 -13.46 -12.93 8.40
C VAL A 169 -12.82 -11.74 7.67
N ASP A 170 -11.52 -11.85 7.39
CA ASP A 170 -10.75 -10.88 6.60
C ASP A 170 -10.66 -11.35 5.15
N VAL A 171 -11.50 -10.78 4.29
CA VAL A 171 -11.58 -11.15 2.87
C VAL A 171 -10.52 -10.38 2.07
N GLY A 172 -9.63 -11.09 1.40
CA GLY A 172 -8.41 -10.53 0.81
C GLY A 172 -7.40 -10.17 1.88
N GLY A 173 -7.36 -10.96 2.97
CA GLY A 173 -6.56 -10.69 4.16
C GLY A 173 -5.04 -10.84 3.97
N GLY A 174 -4.62 -11.42 2.84
CA GLY A 174 -3.22 -11.60 2.48
C GLY A 174 -2.48 -12.46 3.51
N SER A 175 -1.43 -11.90 4.09
CA SER A 175 -0.63 -12.55 5.14
C SER A 175 -1.35 -12.68 6.50
N GLY A 176 -2.59 -12.19 6.65
CA GLY A 176 -3.30 -12.18 7.92
C GLY A 176 -2.84 -11.11 8.92
N ALA A 177 -1.92 -10.23 8.55
CA ALA A 177 -1.32 -9.23 9.45
C ALA A 177 -2.37 -8.36 10.17
N LEU A 178 -3.48 -8.02 9.52
CA LEU A 178 -4.56 -7.27 10.16
C LEU A 178 -5.23 -8.05 11.28
N LEU A 179 -5.53 -9.33 11.06
CA LEU A 179 -6.15 -10.18 12.07
C LEU A 179 -5.19 -10.44 13.23
N VAL A 180 -3.90 -10.66 12.96
CA VAL A 180 -2.88 -10.81 14.01
C VAL A 180 -2.92 -9.58 14.93
N GLU A 181 -2.89 -8.38 14.37
CA GLU A 181 -2.91 -7.14 15.14
C GLU A 181 -4.24 -6.90 15.86
N LEU A 182 -5.38 -7.22 15.24
CA LEU A 182 -6.69 -7.11 15.87
C LEU A 182 -6.83 -8.09 17.05
N LEU A 183 -6.45 -9.36 16.86
CA LEU A 183 -6.58 -10.38 17.87
C LEU A 183 -5.59 -10.21 19.04
N ARG A 184 -4.50 -9.50 18.83
CA ARG A 184 -3.62 -9.05 19.93
C ARG A 184 -4.33 -8.05 20.85
N ARG A 185 -5.13 -7.15 20.28
CA ARG A 185 -5.92 -6.14 21.01
C ARG A 185 -7.23 -6.70 21.58
N ARG A 186 -7.78 -7.73 20.95
CA ARG A 186 -9.05 -8.39 21.32
C ARG A 186 -8.85 -9.90 21.43
N PRO A 187 -8.30 -10.38 22.56
CA PRO A 187 -7.92 -11.80 22.73
C PRO A 187 -9.06 -12.81 22.67
N MET A 188 -10.31 -12.37 22.87
CA MET A 188 -11.48 -13.26 22.84
C MET A 188 -11.98 -13.56 21.42
N LEU A 189 -11.56 -12.76 20.43
CA LEU A 189 -11.96 -12.95 19.04
C LEU A 189 -11.20 -14.11 18.39
N ARG A 190 -11.81 -14.69 17.36
CA ARG A 190 -11.19 -15.62 16.41
C ARG A 190 -11.17 -15.00 15.01
N GLY A 191 -10.24 -15.42 14.17
CA GLY A 191 -10.07 -14.90 12.82
C GLY A 191 -10.09 -15.98 11.74
N ILE A 192 -10.59 -15.61 10.56
CA ILE A 192 -10.43 -16.38 9.33
C ILE A 192 -9.85 -15.44 8.30
N VAL A 193 -8.65 -15.75 7.80
CA VAL A 193 -8.10 -15.13 6.60
C VAL A 193 -8.69 -15.88 5.41
N PHE A 194 -9.40 -15.17 4.55
CA PHE A 194 -9.98 -15.72 3.33
C PHE A 194 -9.32 -15.08 2.12
N ASP A 195 -8.47 -15.84 1.42
CA ASP A 195 -7.72 -15.33 0.27
C ASP A 195 -7.42 -16.44 -0.74
N LEU A 196 -6.72 -16.08 -1.83
CA LEU A 196 -6.26 -17.04 -2.83
C LEU A 196 -5.21 -17.99 -2.22
N PRO A 197 -5.16 -19.27 -2.66
CA PRO A 197 -4.26 -20.28 -2.09
C PRO A 197 -2.77 -19.88 -2.12
N GLU A 198 -2.37 -19.13 -3.16
CA GLU A 198 -1.01 -18.67 -3.36
C GLU A 198 -0.61 -17.47 -2.49
N THR A 199 -1.55 -16.90 -1.73
CA THR A 199 -1.34 -15.67 -0.98
C THR A 199 -0.75 -15.93 0.40
N VAL A 200 -1.14 -17.00 1.08
CA VAL A 200 -0.58 -17.38 2.38
C VAL A 200 0.49 -18.45 2.20
N ARG A 201 1.71 -18.13 2.61
CA ARG A 201 2.86 -19.02 2.47
C ARG A 201 3.28 -19.69 3.76
N ASP A 202 2.96 -19.09 4.91
CA ASP A 202 3.31 -19.59 6.22
C ASP A 202 2.17 -19.34 7.22
N GLU A 203 1.30 -20.33 7.34
CA GLU A 203 0.16 -20.29 8.28
C GLU A 203 0.62 -20.27 9.74
N SER A 204 1.86 -20.70 10.05
CA SER A 204 2.39 -20.68 11.41
C SER A 204 2.49 -19.26 11.98
N MET A 205 2.60 -18.25 11.13
CA MET A 205 2.59 -16.83 11.50
C MET A 205 1.23 -16.34 12.00
N LEU A 206 0.15 -17.06 11.70
CA LEU A 206 -1.22 -16.63 12.01
C LEU A 206 -1.62 -16.88 13.47
N GLY A 207 -0.91 -17.78 14.17
CA GLY A 207 -1.23 -18.18 15.55
C GLY A 207 -2.49 -19.04 15.67
N ASP A 208 -2.72 -19.60 16.85
CA ASP A 208 -3.74 -20.66 17.08
C ASP A 208 -5.20 -20.20 16.90
N ARG A 209 -5.45 -18.90 16.90
CA ARG A 209 -6.81 -18.33 16.81
C ARG A 209 -7.18 -17.82 15.42
N ILE A 210 -6.27 -17.93 14.46
CA ILE A 210 -6.48 -17.50 13.08
C ILE A 210 -6.38 -18.73 12.19
N GLN A 211 -7.41 -18.95 11.38
CA GLN A 211 -7.44 -20.00 10.37
C GLN A 211 -7.35 -19.35 8.97
N PHE A 212 -6.74 -20.06 8.04
CA PHE A 212 -6.73 -19.68 6.65
C PHE A 212 -7.69 -20.55 5.85
N GLU A 213 -8.55 -19.91 5.08
CA GLU A 213 -9.42 -20.59 4.13
C GLU A 213 -9.08 -20.12 2.71
N ALA A 214 -8.55 -21.04 1.93
CA ALA A 214 -8.26 -20.81 0.51
C ALA A 214 -9.52 -20.96 -0.32
N ALA A 215 -9.81 -19.96 -1.16
CA ALA A 215 -10.88 -20.09 -2.11
C ALA A 215 -10.61 -19.33 -3.41
N ALA A 216 -11.07 -19.88 -4.52
CA ALA A 216 -11.14 -19.14 -5.77
C ALA A 216 -12.10 -17.95 -5.61
N SER A 217 -11.87 -16.87 -6.33
CA SER A 217 -12.69 -15.64 -6.27
C SER A 217 -14.18 -15.84 -6.55
N SER A 218 -14.56 -17.01 -7.12
CA SER A 218 -15.93 -17.44 -7.36
C SER A 218 -16.56 -18.25 -6.20
N SER A 219 -15.78 -18.62 -5.19
CA SER A 219 -16.27 -19.37 -4.03
C SER A 219 -17.03 -18.45 -3.08
N GLY A 220 -18.05 -18.99 -2.41
CA GLY A 220 -18.78 -18.23 -1.39
C GLY A 220 -17.86 -17.90 -0.20
N CYS A 221 -18.00 -16.68 0.35
CA CYS A 221 -17.26 -16.27 1.54
C CYS A 221 -17.59 -17.17 2.75
N PRO A 222 -16.61 -17.55 3.58
CA PRO A 222 -16.84 -18.29 4.83
C PRO A 222 -17.86 -17.60 5.72
N ARG A 223 -18.55 -18.39 6.53
CA ARG A 223 -19.50 -17.85 7.51
C ARG A 223 -18.76 -17.42 8.76
N GLY A 224 -18.82 -16.13 9.05
CA GLY A 224 -18.33 -15.54 10.29
C GLY A 224 -19.36 -14.58 10.89
N THR A 225 -19.16 -14.19 12.14
CA THR A 225 -20.05 -13.24 12.82
C THR A 225 -19.92 -11.86 12.22
N ARG A 226 -18.69 -11.46 11.86
CA ARG A 226 -18.42 -10.20 11.13
C ARG A 226 -17.46 -10.45 9.98
N THR A 227 -17.78 -9.89 8.84
CA THR A 227 -16.95 -9.99 7.62
C THR A 227 -16.36 -8.63 7.31
N PHE A 228 -15.04 -8.58 7.18
CA PHE A 228 -14.30 -7.43 6.75
C PHE A 228 -13.77 -7.65 5.33
N CYS A 229 -14.09 -6.75 4.41
CA CYS A 229 -13.55 -6.78 3.06
C CYS A 229 -12.83 -5.46 2.79
N ARG A 230 -11.52 -5.52 2.61
CA ARG A 230 -10.72 -4.37 2.20
C ARG A 230 -10.56 -4.40 0.70
N ARG A 231 -11.35 -3.62 -0.01
CA ARG A 231 -11.12 -3.39 -1.43
C ARG A 231 -9.98 -2.39 -1.59
N PHE A 232 -8.84 -2.84 -2.06
CA PHE A 232 -7.76 -1.96 -2.47
C PHE A 232 -8.19 -1.24 -3.75
N CYS A 233 -8.48 0.05 -3.64
CA CYS A 233 -8.72 0.90 -4.80
C CYS A 233 -7.42 1.66 -5.11
N MET A 234 -6.84 1.44 -6.29
CA MET A 234 -5.62 2.13 -6.78
C MET A 234 -5.77 3.66 -6.85
N THR A 235 -6.96 4.20 -6.61
CA THR A 235 -7.25 5.64 -6.58
C THR A 235 -7.06 6.29 -5.21
N GLY A 236 -6.38 5.64 -4.26
CA GLY A 236 -5.99 6.24 -2.97
C GLY A 236 -7.10 6.40 -1.93
N THR A 237 -8.35 6.06 -2.24
CA THR A 237 -9.45 6.06 -1.27
C THR A 237 -9.79 4.65 -0.82
N THR A 238 -9.32 4.27 0.35
CA THR A 238 -9.72 3.01 0.99
C THR A 238 -11.16 3.16 1.49
N ARG A 239 -12.13 2.62 0.77
CA ARG A 239 -13.50 2.47 1.29
C ARG A 239 -13.60 1.14 2.02
N THR A 240 -13.59 1.17 3.32
CA THR A 240 -13.90 0.04 4.19
C THR A 240 -15.41 -0.19 4.17
N ARG A 241 -15.86 -1.35 3.70
CA ARG A 241 -17.28 -1.73 3.71
C ARG A 241 -17.49 -2.82 4.75
N TRP A 242 -18.23 -2.50 5.80
CA TRP A 242 -18.65 -3.43 6.82
C TRP A 242 -19.91 -4.16 6.38
N ARG A 243 -19.93 -5.49 6.41
CA ARG A 243 -21.14 -6.27 6.37
C ARG A 243 -21.26 -7.05 7.68
N PHE A 244 -22.33 -6.84 8.37
CA PHE A 244 -22.71 -7.63 9.53
C PHE A 244 -23.65 -8.74 9.05
N SER A 245 -23.24 -9.99 9.15
CA SER A 245 -24.10 -11.15 8.89
C SER A 245 -24.52 -11.74 10.24
N GLY A 246 -25.64 -11.27 10.76
CA GLY A 246 -26.24 -11.85 11.98
C GLY A 246 -27.38 -11.01 12.54
N GLY A 247 -28.58 -11.58 12.63
CA GLY A 247 -29.69 -11.25 13.53
C GLY A 247 -30.27 -9.83 13.50
N SER A 248 -31.49 -9.73 12.96
CA SER A 248 -32.52 -8.71 13.12
C SER A 248 -32.15 -7.45 13.95
N ALA A 249 -31.66 -6.42 13.27
CA ALA A 249 -31.91 -5.04 13.66
C ALA A 249 -31.97 -4.18 12.40
N ARG A 250 -33.20 -3.74 12.08
CA ARG A 250 -33.49 -2.86 10.94
C ARG A 250 -32.84 -1.50 11.19
N ARG A 251 -31.70 -1.22 10.54
CA ARG A 251 -31.31 0.14 10.17
C ARG A 251 -31.01 0.19 8.68
N ARG A 252 -31.85 0.91 7.96
CA ARG A 252 -31.71 1.18 6.53
C ARG A 252 -30.54 2.13 6.34
N HIS A 253 -29.45 1.67 5.74
CA HIS A 253 -28.48 2.55 5.10
C HIS A 253 -28.40 2.24 3.61
N HIS A 254 -28.60 3.26 2.80
CA HIS A 254 -28.64 3.22 1.36
C HIS A 254 -27.44 2.49 0.77
N THR A 255 -27.73 1.38 0.11
CA THR A 255 -26.80 0.70 -0.79
C THR A 255 -27.00 1.27 -2.20
N ARG A 256 -26.03 2.04 -2.71
CA ARG A 256 -25.89 2.15 -4.16
C ARG A 256 -25.04 0.96 -4.61
N GLY A 257 -25.60 0.16 -5.52
CA GLY A 257 -24.99 -1.05 -6.02
C GLY A 257 -23.70 -0.81 -6.77
N CYS A 258 -22.80 -1.80 -6.69
CA CYS A 258 -21.75 -1.96 -7.68
C CYS A 258 -22.33 -2.79 -8.81
N SER A 259 -22.47 -2.20 -9.98
CA SER A 259 -22.41 -2.87 -11.29
C SER A 259 -21.00 -2.68 -11.83
#